data_b6788f24961ab60b217ad00be192aa75
#
_entry.id   b6788f24961ab60b217ad00be192aa75
#
_cell.length_a   1.000
_cell.length_b   1.000
_cell.length_c   1.000
_cell.angle_alpha   90.00
_cell.angle_beta   90.00
_cell.angle_gamma   90.00
#
_symmetry.space_group_name_H-M   'P 1'
#
loop_
_entity.id
_entity.type
_entity.pdbx_description
1 polymer ?
#
loop_
_entity_poly.entity_id
_entity_poly.type
_entity_poly.pdbx_seq_one_letter_code
_entity_poly.pdbx_strand_id
1 'polypeptide(L)'
;MKRIPGIFCTALLMFGCAFLGACTTYKASSQVVFDLGELPPAHHNIGLPAMAVAEPNVPPWLDSFEMYYRLSYANDHQVRPYTNSRWSMPPLQLFEQRLKASVAAAGGQVLSSTENANNVPLVLHIDADDFTQIFDSPEHSNGQISLRVSVFNLRNLVAQKTFSRQASAASSDASGGAKALSNASDATIADILQWLSELNLKK
;
A
#
# COMPACT_ATOMS: atom_id res chain seq x y z
N MET A 1 -81.71 12.36 8.82
CA MET A 1 -80.37 12.41 9.37
C MET A 1 -79.62 11.15 8.89
N LYS A 2 -78.75 11.27 7.86
CA LYS A 2 -78.02 10.14 7.26
C LYS A 2 -76.62 10.00 7.92
N ARG A 3 -76.40 8.86 8.55
CA ARG A 3 -75.08 8.47 9.08
C ARG A 3 -74.25 7.82 7.99
N ILE A 4 -73.18 8.47 7.55
CA ILE A 4 -72.09 7.84 6.80
C ILE A 4 -70.80 8.36 7.42
N PRO A 5 -70.12 7.64 8.29
CA PRO A 5 -68.71 7.87 8.52
C PRO A 5 -67.79 6.65 8.74
N GLY A 6 -68.21 5.46 8.46
CA GLY A 6 -67.37 4.27 8.79
C GLY A 6 -66.38 3.84 7.67
N ILE A 7 -66.72 4.05 6.42
CA ILE A 7 -65.96 3.46 5.30
C ILE A 7 -64.76 4.31 4.86
N PHE A 8 -64.79 5.63 5.06
CA PHE A 8 -63.71 6.52 4.68
C PHE A 8 -62.51 6.42 5.61
N CYS A 9 -62.71 6.11 6.88
CA CYS A 9 -61.61 5.99 7.86
C CYS A 9 -60.81 4.69 7.69
N THR A 10 -61.46 3.59 7.32
CA THR A 10 -60.77 2.31 7.08
C THR A 10 -59.97 2.28 5.78
N ALA A 11 -60.42 2.97 4.75
CA ALA A 11 -59.68 3.08 3.45
C ALA A 11 -58.38 3.95 3.62
N LEU A 12 -58.43 4.98 4.47
CA LEU A 12 -57.27 5.86 4.74
C LEU A 12 -56.22 5.15 5.58
N LEU A 13 -56.62 4.24 6.49
CA LEU A 13 -55.68 3.47 7.32
C LEU A 13 -55.00 2.37 6.54
N MET A 14 -55.63 1.75 5.54
CA MET A 14 -54.99 0.75 4.67
C MET A 14 -54.02 1.33 3.67
N PHE A 15 -54.20 2.60 3.25
CA PHE A 15 -53.27 3.26 2.33
C PHE A 15 -52.01 3.75 3.00
N GLY A 16 -52.03 4.01 4.32
CA GLY A 16 -50.87 4.44 5.12
C GLY A 16 -49.85 3.34 5.42
N CYS A 17 -50.26 2.05 5.43
CA CYS A 17 -49.38 0.91 5.70
C CYS A 17 -48.56 0.42 4.50
N ALA A 18 -48.90 0.84 3.27
CA ALA A 18 -48.22 0.37 2.06
C ALA A 18 -46.85 1.06 1.81
N PHE A 19 -46.51 2.16 2.53
CA PHE A 19 -45.27 2.90 2.36
C PHE A 19 -44.15 2.52 3.31
N LEU A 20 -44.33 1.61 4.26
CA LEU A 20 -43.31 1.22 5.26
C LEU A 20 -42.42 0.05 4.83
N GLY A 21 -42.54 -0.46 3.60
CA GLY A 21 -41.82 -1.64 3.10
C GLY A 21 -40.57 -1.38 2.29
N ALA A 22 -40.12 -0.12 2.13
CA ALA A 22 -38.91 0.19 1.36
C ALA A 22 -37.65 0.18 2.24
N CYS A 23 -37.42 -0.88 3.02
CA CYS A 23 -36.07 -1.20 3.50
C CYS A 23 -35.28 -1.73 2.31
N THR A 24 -34.63 -0.83 1.57
CA THR A 24 -33.56 -1.23 0.63
C THR A 24 -32.48 -1.91 1.45
N THR A 25 -32.35 -3.23 1.33
CA THR A 25 -31.19 -3.96 1.82
C THR A 25 -29.97 -3.38 1.08
N TYR A 26 -29.26 -2.48 1.74
CA TYR A 26 -27.95 -2.02 1.28
C TYR A 26 -27.03 -3.25 1.29
N LYS A 27 -26.80 -3.84 0.10
CA LYS A 27 -25.83 -4.91 -0.05
C LYS A 27 -24.48 -4.28 0.26
N ALA A 28 -23.94 -4.58 1.45
CA ALA A 28 -22.60 -4.15 1.81
C ALA A 28 -21.66 -4.57 0.68
N SER A 29 -21.06 -3.59 0.00
CA SER A 29 -20.05 -3.86 -1.01
C SER A 29 -18.91 -4.58 -0.32
N SER A 30 -18.62 -5.82 -0.73
CA SER A 30 -17.47 -6.54 -0.20
C SER A 30 -16.20 -5.79 -0.61
N GLN A 31 -15.42 -5.33 0.37
CA GLN A 31 -14.12 -4.73 0.08
C GLN A 31 -13.21 -5.78 -0.56
N VAL A 32 -12.53 -5.39 -1.64
CA VAL A 32 -11.47 -6.18 -2.26
C VAL A 32 -10.17 -5.88 -1.52
N VAL A 33 -9.48 -6.94 -1.09
CA VAL A 33 -8.22 -6.82 -0.35
C VAL A 33 -7.09 -7.22 -1.26
N PHE A 34 -6.07 -6.35 -1.37
CA PHE A 34 -4.88 -6.56 -2.18
C PHE A 34 -3.65 -6.74 -1.30
N ASP A 35 -2.66 -7.41 -1.83
CA ASP A 35 -1.27 -7.44 -1.35
C ASP A 35 -0.30 -7.21 -2.52
N LEU A 36 0.99 -7.35 -2.29
CA LEU A 36 1.99 -7.20 -3.35
C LEU A 36 2.19 -8.48 -4.20
N GLY A 37 1.42 -9.53 -3.94
CA GLY A 37 1.49 -10.80 -4.65
C GLY A 37 2.76 -11.60 -4.34
N GLU A 38 3.02 -12.63 -5.15
CA GLU A 38 4.19 -13.48 -5.01
C GLU A 38 5.50 -12.71 -5.26
N LEU A 39 6.57 -13.15 -4.59
CA LEU A 39 7.90 -12.62 -4.85
C LEU A 39 8.37 -13.04 -6.25
N PRO A 40 9.04 -12.13 -6.98
CA PRO A 40 9.71 -12.53 -8.21
C PRO A 40 10.80 -13.58 -7.92
N PRO A 41 11.21 -14.37 -8.94
CA PRO A 41 12.31 -15.33 -8.79
C PRO A 41 13.54 -14.66 -8.16
N ALA A 42 14.24 -15.42 -7.31
CA ALA A 42 15.39 -14.92 -6.58
C ALA A 42 16.46 -14.32 -7.51
N HIS A 43 16.96 -13.16 -7.12
CA HIS A 43 18.13 -12.57 -7.74
C HIS A 43 19.39 -13.42 -7.43
N HIS A 44 20.44 -13.25 -8.22
CA HIS A 44 21.72 -13.89 -7.96
C HIS A 44 22.24 -13.49 -6.58
N ASN A 45 22.96 -14.41 -5.92
CA ASN A 45 23.62 -14.11 -4.64
C ASN A 45 24.61 -12.93 -4.83
N ILE A 46 24.29 -11.79 -4.23
CA ILE A 46 25.07 -10.55 -4.29
C ILE A 46 25.97 -10.34 -3.07
N GLY A 47 26.01 -11.33 -2.17
CA GLY A 47 26.94 -11.35 -1.02
C GLY A 47 26.73 -10.21 -0.04
N LEU A 48 25.49 -9.84 0.25
CA LEU A 48 25.16 -8.82 1.24
C LEU A 48 25.58 -9.23 2.66
N PRO A 49 26.07 -8.31 3.49
CA PRO A 49 26.32 -8.57 4.89
C PRO A 49 25.00 -8.77 5.66
N ALA A 50 25.11 -9.34 6.88
CA ALA A 50 23.99 -9.41 7.78
C ALA A 50 23.51 -7.99 8.16
N MET A 51 22.19 -7.77 8.12
CA MET A 51 21.59 -6.47 8.40
C MET A 51 20.21 -6.62 9.02
N ALA A 52 19.77 -5.62 9.78
CA ALA A 52 18.38 -5.46 10.16
C ALA A 52 17.69 -4.46 9.22
N VAL A 53 16.40 -4.65 9.01
CA VAL A 53 15.52 -3.66 8.37
C VAL A 53 14.60 -3.14 9.47
N ALA A 54 14.73 -1.85 9.77
CA ALA A 54 13.88 -1.19 10.75
C ALA A 54 12.46 -1.01 10.20
N GLU A 55 11.48 -0.87 11.08
CA GLU A 55 10.13 -0.51 10.71
C GLU A 55 10.13 0.80 9.90
N PRO A 56 9.44 0.88 8.76
CA PRO A 56 9.42 2.07 7.93
C PRO A 56 8.81 3.27 8.67
N ASN A 57 9.45 4.42 8.53
CA ASN A 57 8.88 5.69 8.93
C ASN A 57 7.99 6.20 7.79
N VAL A 58 6.71 6.38 8.08
CA VAL A 58 5.70 6.73 7.07
C VAL A 58 4.88 7.93 7.50
N PRO A 59 4.43 8.77 6.56
CA PRO A 59 3.44 9.79 6.86
C PRO A 59 2.15 9.15 7.40
N PRO A 60 1.45 9.75 8.36
CA PRO A 60 0.26 9.16 9.00
C PRO A 60 -0.83 8.71 8.02
N TRP A 61 -0.96 9.37 6.87
CA TRP A 61 -1.94 9.00 5.85
C TRP A 61 -1.60 7.69 5.11
N LEU A 62 -0.31 7.31 5.06
CA LEU A 62 0.16 6.03 4.49
C LEU A 62 0.20 4.90 5.52
N ASP A 63 0.15 5.21 6.80
CA ASP A 63 0.10 4.20 7.88
C ASP A 63 -1.34 3.70 8.08
N SER A 64 -1.91 3.18 7.01
CA SER A 64 -3.28 2.69 6.98
C SER A 64 -3.44 1.58 5.94
N PHE A 65 -4.56 0.85 6.02
CA PHE A 65 -4.91 -0.17 5.03
C PHE A 65 -5.47 0.42 3.74
N GLU A 66 -5.64 1.75 3.66
CA GLU A 66 -6.27 2.41 2.53
C GLU A 66 -5.38 2.35 1.29
N MET A 67 -5.99 2.04 0.16
CA MET A 67 -5.35 2.15 -1.14
C MET A 67 -5.63 3.54 -1.71
N TYR A 68 -4.58 4.32 -1.96
CA TYR A 68 -4.70 5.70 -2.38
C TYR A 68 -4.41 5.91 -3.87
N TYR A 69 -5.08 6.90 -4.44
CA TYR A 69 -4.83 7.37 -5.79
C TYR A 69 -4.88 8.90 -5.90
N ARG A 70 -4.28 9.44 -6.97
CA ARG A 70 -4.33 10.86 -7.37
C ARG A 70 -4.83 10.97 -8.80
N LEU A 71 -5.64 11.98 -9.07
CA LEU A 71 -6.06 12.35 -10.44
C LEU A 71 -5.24 13.57 -10.88
N SER A 72 -3.99 13.33 -11.33
CA SER A 72 -3.06 14.43 -11.66
C SER A 72 -3.57 15.30 -12.78
N TYR A 73 -4.33 14.74 -13.72
CA TYR A 73 -4.97 15.50 -14.79
C TYR A 73 -6.07 16.46 -14.29
N ALA A 74 -6.60 16.28 -13.08
CA ALA A 74 -7.65 17.11 -12.50
C ALA A 74 -7.14 17.94 -11.31
N ASN A 75 -6.49 17.30 -10.35
CA ASN A 75 -5.90 17.94 -9.17
C ASN A 75 -4.88 16.99 -8.54
N ASP A 76 -3.59 17.25 -8.71
CA ASP A 76 -2.48 16.48 -8.18
C ASP A 76 -2.23 16.66 -6.68
N HIS A 77 -2.81 17.70 -6.07
CA HIS A 77 -2.71 17.94 -4.62
C HIS A 77 -3.69 17.09 -3.80
N GLN A 78 -4.65 16.43 -4.44
CA GLN A 78 -5.68 15.66 -3.74
C GLN A 78 -5.39 14.17 -3.76
N VAL A 79 -5.08 13.60 -2.58
CA VAL A 79 -5.04 12.16 -2.35
C VAL A 79 -6.44 11.66 -2.03
N ARG A 80 -6.84 10.55 -2.63
CA ARG A 80 -8.18 9.95 -2.48
C ARG A 80 -8.05 8.47 -2.16
N PRO A 81 -8.76 7.96 -1.15
CA PRO A 81 -8.84 6.52 -0.91
C PRO A 81 -9.83 5.85 -1.87
N TYR A 82 -9.56 4.62 -2.25
CA TYR A 82 -10.54 3.75 -2.90
C TYR A 82 -11.62 3.33 -1.91
N THR A 83 -12.89 3.43 -2.30
CA THR A 83 -14.03 3.09 -1.41
C THR A 83 -14.14 1.59 -1.15
N ASN A 84 -13.88 0.76 -2.16
CA ASN A 84 -14.14 -0.67 -2.13
C ASN A 84 -12.86 -1.52 -2.23
N SER A 85 -11.69 -0.91 -2.05
CA SER A 85 -10.41 -1.60 -2.21
C SER A 85 -9.43 -1.12 -1.16
N ARG A 86 -8.69 -2.06 -0.58
CA ARG A 86 -7.68 -1.78 0.45
C ARG A 86 -6.53 -2.76 0.38
N TRP A 87 -5.47 -2.45 1.06
CA TRP A 87 -4.36 -3.36 1.31
C TRP A 87 -4.68 -4.36 2.43
N SER A 88 -4.04 -5.52 2.43
CA SER A 88 -4.12 -6.53 3.49
C SER A 88 -3.45 -6.08 4.80
N MET A 89 -2.48 -5.17 4.69
CA MET A 89 -1.80 -4.46 5.78
C MET A 89 -1.28 -3.12 5.23
N PRO A 90 -0.82 -2.18 6.06
CA PRO A 90 -0.24 -0.93 5.59
C PRO A 90 0.82 -1.17 4.50
N PRO A 91 0.77 -0.46 3.36
CA PRO A 91 1.54 -0.81 2.16
C PRO A 91 3.06 -0.80 2.38
N LEU A 92 3.58 0.05 3.27
CA LEU A 92 4.99 0.08 3.59
C LEU A 92 5.45 -1.10 4.47
N GLN A 93 4.55 -1.72 5.23
CA GLN A 93 4.81 -2.97 5.92
C GLN A 93 4.87 -4.14 4.92
N LEU A 94 3.99 -4.15 3.90
CA LEU A 94 4.09 -5.09 2.78
C LEU A 94 5.43 -4.95 2.04
N PHE A 95 5.83 -3.71 1.76
CA PHE A 95 7.11 -3.40 1.12
C PHE A 95 8.30 -3.87 1.97
N GLU A 96 8.29 -3.60 3.28
CA GLU A 96 9.32 -4.04 4.23
C GLU A 96 9.47 -5.56 4.24
N GLN A 97 8.36 -6.30 4.36
CA GLN A 97 8.37 -7.77 4.33
C GLN A 97 8.95 -8.28 3.01
N ARG A 98 8.56 -7.67 1.89
CA ARG A 98 9.04 -8.02 0.56
C ARG A 98 10.53 -7.73 0.40
N LEU A 99 11.02 -6.60 0.92
CA LEU A 99 12.45 -6.26 0.95
C LEU A 99 13.24 -7.28 1.78
N LYS A 100 12.77 -7.62 3.00
CA LYS A 100 13.40 -8.63 3.86
C LYS A 100 13.52 -9.98 3.14
N ALA A 101 12.46 -10.43 2.51
CA ALA A 101 12.45 -11.67 1.74
C ALA A 101 13.40 -11.60 0.53
N SER A 102 13.48 -10.46 -0.16
CA SER A 102 14.39 -10.26 -1.29
C SER A 102 15.85 -10.21 -0.87
N VAL A 103 16.18 -9.59 0.28
CA VAL A 103 17.53 -9.63 0.88
C VAL A 103 17.93 -11.07 1.18
N ALA A 104 17.04 -11.86 1.80
CA ALA A 104 17.30 -13.27 2.11
C ALA A 104 17.50 -14.10 0.82
N ALA A 105 16.65 -13.90 -0.19
CA ALA A 105 16.76 -14.57 -1.49
C ALA A 105 18.05 -14.21 -2.25
N ALA A 106 18.59 -13.00 -2.03
CA ALA A 106 19.88 -12.56 -2.57
C ALA A 106 21.09 -13.04 -1.75
N GLY A 107 20.91 -13.96 -0.81
CA GLY A 107 21.97 -14.56 0.02
C GLY A 107 22.38 -13.71 1.23
N GLY A 108 21.66 -12.63 1.51
CA GLY A 108 21.85 -11.83 2.72
C GLY A 108 21.21 -12.48 3.96
N GLN A 109 21.63 -12.04 5.14
CA GLN A 109 21.01 -12.44 6.41
C GLN A 109 20.21 -11.26 6.96
N VAL A 110 18.89 -11.47 7.15
CA VAL A 110 18.03 -10.49 7.79
C VAL A 110 17.93 -10.83 9.28
N LEU A 111 18.38 -9.91 10.13
CA LEU A 111 18.38 -10.05 11.57
C LEU A 111 17.10 -9.40 12.14
N SER A 112 16.53 -10.05 13.18
CA SER A 112 15.41 -9.45 13.92
C SER A 112 15.91 -8.26 14.72
N SER A 113 15.24 -7.10 14.59
CA SER A 113 15.58 -5.88 15.30
C SER A 113 15.32 -5.98 16.82
N THR A 114 14.47 -6.93 17.26
CA THR A 114 14.05 -7.07 18.66
C THR A 114 15.00 -7.84 19.54
N GLU A 115 15.77 -8.81 18.99
CA GLU A 115 16.56 -9.71 19.81
C GLU A 115 18.02 -9.30 20.00
N ASN A 116 18.57 -8.42 19.15
CA ASN A 116 19.98 -8.06 19.17
C ASN A 116 20.28 -6.61 18.77
N ALA A 117 19.42 -5.67 19.11
CA ALA A 117 19.58 -4.25 18.71
C ALA A 117 20.95 -3.64 19.04
N ASN A 118 21.69 -4.23 20.01
CA ASN A 118 23.03 -3.79 20.39
C ASN A 118 24.16 -4.47 19.59
N ASN A 119 23.85 -5.52 18.80
CA ASN A 119 24.86 -6.34 18.10
C ASN A 119 24.65 -6.38 16.58
N VAL A 120 23.64 -5.72 16.03
CA VAL A 120 23.45 -5.64 14.57
C VAL A 120 24.27 -4.45 14.06
N PRO A 121 25.37 -4.69 13.34
CA PRO A 121 26.22 -3.56 12.88
C PRO A 121 25.51 -2.70 11.84
N LEU A 122 24.69 -3.31 10.97
CA LEU A 122 24.04 -2.60 9.86
C LEU A 122 22.54 -2.60 10.00
N VAL A 123 21.94 -1.42 9.94
CA VAL A 123 20.50 -1.21 9.99
C VAL A 123 20.07 -0.37 8.80
N LEU A 124 19.06 -0.85 8.06
CA LEU A 124 18.37 -0.10 7.03
C LEU A 124 17.17 0.62 7.64
N HIS A 125 17.11 1.93 7.45
CA HIS A 125 15.95 2.75 7.73
C HIS A 125 15.29 3.18 6.42
N ILE A 126 13.97 3.12 6.37
CA ILE A 126 13.16 3.52 5.22
C ILE A 126 12.26 4.66 5.65
N ASP A 127 12.39 5.81 5.00
CA ASP A 127 11.45 6.92 5.10
C ASP A 127 10.64 6.95 3.80
N ALA A 128 9.33 6.74 3.87
CA ALA A 128 8.47 6.73 2.71
C ALA A 128 7.79 8.08 2.50
N ASP A 129 7.84 8.56 1.27
CA ASP A 129 7.20 9.82 0.87
C ASP A 129 5.91 9.57 0.09
N ASP A 130 5.85 8.51 -0.75
CA ASP A 130 4.69 8.23 -1.59
C ASP A 130 4.56 6.72 -1.89
N PHE A 131 3.31 6.24 -1.94
CA PHE A 131 2.92 4.91 -2.36
C PHE A 131 1.49 4.97 -2.90
N THR A 132 1.33 5.52 -4.10
CA THR A 132 0.00 5.81 -4.67
C THR A 132 -0.11 5.41 -6.14
N GLN A 133 -1.35 5.22 -6.58
CA GLN A 133 -1.65 5.15 -8.01
C GLN A 133 -1.91 6.57 -8.53
N ILE A 134 -1.23 6.96 -9.60
CA ILE A 134 -1.35 8.27 -10.21
C ILE A 134 -2.00 8.13 -11.59
N PHE A 135 -3.10 8.83 -11.78
CA PHE A 135 -3.81 8.89 -13.04
C PHE A 135 -3.37 10.14 -13.82
N ASP A 136 -2.73 9.93 -14.96
CA ASP A 136 -2.35 11.00 -15.89
C ASP A 136 -3.54 11.39 -16.80
N SER A 137 -4.46 10.45 -17.01
CA SER A 137 -5.74 10.63 -17.69
C SER A 137 -6.77 9.64 -17.11
N PRO A 138 -8.06 9.72 -17.48
CA PRO A 138 -9.07 8.74 -17.06
C PRO A 138 -8.73 7.29 -17.44
N GLU A 139 -8.00 7.08 -18.54
CA GLU A 139 -7.68 5.77 -19.10
C GLU A 139 -6.27 5.29 -18.76
N HIS A 140 -5.38 6.16 -18.24
CA HIS A 140 -3.98 5.83 -17.99
C HIS A 140 -3.58 6.17 -16.57
N SER A 141 -2.94 5.21 -15.91
CA SER A 141 -2.40 5.40 -14.58
C SER A 141 -1.11 4.60 -14.35
N ASN A 142 -0.36 5.00 -13.35
CA ASN A 142 0.89 4.40 -12.93
C ASN A 142 0.87 4.16 -11.41
N GLY A 143 1.45 3.07 -10.95
CA GLY A 143 1.80 2.90 -9.55
C GLY A 143 3.11 3.63 -9.27
N GLN A 144 3.13 4.56 -8.31
CA GLN A 144 4.30 5.34 -7.93
C GLN A 144 4.75 5.02 -6.51
N ILE A 145 6.06 4.86 -6.35
CA ILE A 145 6.73 4.72 -5.06
C ILE A 145 7.83 5.76 -4.98
N SER A 146 7.92 6.47 -3.86
CA SER A 146 9.04 7.34 -3.51
C SER A 146 9.42 7.10 -2.06
N LEU A 147 10.69 6.79 -1.84
CA LEU A 147 11.21 6.53 -0.50
C LEU A 147 12.71 6.84 -0.42
N ARG A 148 13.19 7.09 0.77
CA ARG A 148 14.59 7.28 1.09
C ARG A 148 15.07 6.14 1.96
N VAL A 149 16.19 5.52 1.59
CA VAL A 149 16.84 4.46 2.35
C VAL A 149 18.13 5.00 2.95
N SER A 150 18.30 4.79 4.24
CA SER A 150 19.49 5.15 5.01
C SER A 150 20.11 3.88 5.60
N VAL A 151 21.41 3.72 5.41
CA VAL A 151 22.21 2.63 6.00
C VAL A 151 22.97 3.17 7.18
N PHE A 152 22.75 2.60 8.34
CA PHE A 152 23.51 2.91 9.54
C PHE A 152 24.43 1.75 9.92
N ASN A 153 25.66 2.07 10.36
CA ASN A 153 26.53 1.16 11.09
C ASN A 153 26.55 1.62 12.54
N LEU A 154 25.92 0.83 13.41
CA LEU A 154 25.61 1.23 14.79
C LEU A 154 24.78 2.53 14.80
N ARG A 155 25.39 3.67 15.15
CA ARG A 155 24.74 4.99 15.19
C ARG A 155 25.23 5.93 14.08
N ASN A 156 26.14 5.48 13.24
CA ASN A 156 26.73 6.32 12.19
C ASN A 156 26.03 6.09 10.87
N LEU A 157 25.55 7.16 10.26
CA LEU A 157 25.05 7.11 8.88
C LEU A 157 26.19 6.76 7.93
N VAL A 158 26.10 5.64 7.23
CA VAL A 158 27.08 5.18 6.25
C VAL A 158 26.75 5.70 4.86
N ALA A 159 25.49 5.57 4.47
CA ALA A 159 25.00 5.98 3.15
C ALA A 159 23.49 6.27 3.21
N GLN A 160 23.05 7.14 2.29
CA GLN A 160 21.64 7.45 2.11
C GLN A 160 21.36 7.70 0.63
N LYS A 161 20.22 7.18 0.14
CA LYS A 161 19.79 7.38 -1.24
C LYS A 161 18.27 7.41 -1.33
N THR A 162 17.75 8.29 -2.19
CA THR A 162 16.32 8.34 -2.52
C THR A 162 16.07 7.48 -3.76
N PHE A 163 15.00 6.71 -3.71
CA PHE A 163 14.52 5.87 -4.79
C PHE A 163 13.12 6.33 -5.18
N SER A 164 12.90 6.52 -6.46
CA SER A 164 11.58 6.80 -7.01
C SER A 164 11.38 5.92 -8.24
N ARG A 165 10.28 5.17 -8.25
CA ARG A 165 9.91 4.27 -9.36
C ARG A 165 8.44 4.40 -9.68
N GLN A 166 8.16 4.25 -10.96
CA GLN A 166 6.82 4.14 -11.50
C GLN A 166 6.70 2.88 -12.34
N ALA A 167 5.51 2.27 -12.32
CA ALA A 167 5.17 1.19 -13.23
C ALA A 167 3.75 1.42 -13.77
N SER A 168 3.54 1.22 -15.06
CA SER A 168 2.25 1.43 -15.70
C SER A 168 1.22 0.40 -15.24
N ALA A 169 0.02 0.86 -14.96
CA ALA A 169 -1.12 0.02 -14.65
C ALA A 169 -1.74 -0.55 -15.94
N ALA A 170 -2.07 -1.83 -15.93
CA ALA A 170 -2.72 -2.50 -17.06
C ALA A 170 -4.20 -2.12 -17.20
N SER A 171 -4.82 -1.63 -16.12
CA SER A 171 -6.18 -1.11 -16.09
C SER A 171 -6.27 0.11 -15.17
N SER A 172 -7.21 1.01 -15.48
CA SER A 172 -7.41 2.27 -14.75
C SER A 172 -8.35 2.07 -13.56
N ASP A 173 -8.03 1.11 -12.70
CA ASP A 173 -8.78 0.73 -11.51
C ASP A 173 -7.85 0.30 -10.37
N ALA A 174 -8.41 -0.06 -9.21
CA ALA A 174 -7.65 -0.49 -8.05
C ALA A 174 -6.82 -1.76 -8.30
N SER A 175 -7.31 -2.70 -9.13
CA SER A 175 -6.59 -3.94 -9.47
C SER A 175 -5.35 -3.64 -10.30
N GLY A 176 -5.49 -2.81 -11.35
CA GLY A 176 -4.36 -2.33 -12.15
C GLY A 176 -3.35 -1.56 -11.30
N GLY A 177 -3.85 -0.69 -10.40
CA GLY A 177 -3.03 0.07 -9.47
C GLY A 177 -2.25 -0.83 -8.50
N ALA A 178 -2.89 -1.84 -7.90
CA ALA A 178 -2.24 -2.79 -7.01
C ALA A 178 -1.11 -3.54 -7.72
N LYS A 179 -1.35 -4.02 -8.95
CA LYS A 179 -0.32 -4.70 -9.76
C LYS A 179 0.83 -3.76 -10.14
N ALA A 180 0.52 -2.51 -10.51
CA ALA A 180 1.52 -1.50 -10.84
C ALA A 180 2.39 -1.17 -9.63
N LEU A 181 1.79 -0.99 -8.44
CA LEU A 181 2.52 -0.76 -7.19
C LEU A 181 3.37 -1.96 -6.78
N SER A 182 2.89 -3.20 -7.00
CA SER A 182 3.70 -4.39 -6.83
C SER A 182 4.94 -4.38 -7.75
N ASN A 183 4.77 -4.09 -9.05
CA ASN A 183 5.87 -4.01 -10.00
C ASN A 183 6.86 -2.89 -9.66
N ALA A 184 6.35 -1.71 -9.25
CA ALA A 184 7.18 -0.60 -8.80
C ALA A 184 7.96 -0.96 -7.51
N SER A 185 7.34 -1.72 -6.59
CA SER A 185 8.00 -2.24 -5.38
C SER A 185 9.17 -3.14 -5.73
N ASP A 186 8.96 -4.08 -6.65
CA ASP A 186 10.02 -5.01 -7.10
C ASP A 186 11.19 -4.27 -7.75
N ALA A 187 10.89 -3.32 -8.63
CA ALA A 187 11.91 -2.49 -9.26
C ALA A 187 12.68 -1.66 -8.23
N THR A 188 11.99 -1.07 -7.27
CA THR A 188 12.61 -0.29 -6.19
C THR A 188 13.51 -1.18 -5.31
N ILE A 189 13.05 -2.37 -4.96
CA ILE A 189 13.83 -3.34 -4.17
C ILE A 189 15.08 -3.79 -4.95
N ALA A 190 14.96 -4.06 -6.24
CA ALA A 190 16.10 -4.41 -7.08
C ALA A 190 17.17 -3.29 -7.09
N ASP A 191 16.74 -2.03 -7.21
CA ASP A 191 17.64 -0.88 -7.15
C ASP A 191 18.31 -0.74 -5.77
N ILE A 192 17.58 -0.98 -4.69
CA ILE A 192 18.11 -0.96 -3.32
C ILE A 192 19.17 -2.05 -3.16
N LEU A 193 18.88 -3.29 -3.57
CA LEU A 193 19.82 -4.40 -3.49
C LEU A 193 21.09 -4.13 -4.30
N GLN A 194 20.94 -3.62 -5.52
CA GLN A 194 22.08 -3.22 -6.34
C GLN A 194 22.91 -2.14 -5.64
N TRP A 195 22.30 -1.06 -5.17
CA TRP A 195 22.99 0.01 -4.45
C TRP A 195 23.72 -0.51 -3.21
N LEU A 196 23.07 -1.39 -2.41
CA LEU A 196 23.71 -2.00 -1.24
C LEU A 196 24.94 -2.83 -1.61
N SER A 197 24.92 -3.51 -2.74
CA SER A 197 26.07 -4.31 -3.22
C SER A 197 27.27 -3.44 -3.62
N GLU A 198 27.01 -2.21 -4.06
CA GLU A 198 28.05 -1.22 -4.45
C GLU A 198 28.67 -0.55 -3.22
N LEU A 199 28.00 -0.56 -2.07
CA LEU A 199 28.53 -0.01 -0.83
C LEU A 199 29.54 -0.97 -0.19
N ASN A 200 30.69 -0.43 0.25
CA ASN A 200 31.70 -1.24 0.96
C ASN A 200 31.29 -1.45 2.42
N LEU A 201 30.28 -2.31 2.64
CA LEU A 201 29.66 -2.56 3.95
C LEU A 201 30.37 -3.64 4.80
N LYS A 202 31.46 -4.24 4.28
CA LYS A 202 32.16 -5.39 4.90
C LYS A 202 33.29 -5.00 5.85
N LYS A 203 33.30 -3.77 6.35
CA LYS A 203 34.34 -3.34 7.30
C LYS A 203 33.84 -3.36 8.73
#